data_24ea984d252c7f76a9cd3fb8364ab090
#
_entry.id   24ea984d252c7f76a9cd3fb8364ab090
#
_cell.length_a   1.000
_cell.length_b   1.000
_cell.length_c   1.000
_cell.angle_alpha   90.00
_cell.angle_beta   90.00
_cell.angle_gamma   90.00
#
_symmetry.space_group_name_H-M   'P 1'
#
loop_
_entity.id
_entity.type
_entity.pdbx_description
1 polymer ?
#
loop_
_entity_poly.entity_id
_entity_poly.type
_entity_poly.pdbx_seq_one_letter_code
_entity_poly.pdbx_strand_id
1 'polypeptide(L)'
;MKLNWSHTVLNIKDKVKILDFYTDTLGFKISDSGPIYKDGPEIIFISWNPDEHHQLAFVLGREEVGPTSLNHISFRAETYDELKDIKKRLDSINCDYLPLCHGNALSFYFNDPENNGMEIFIDTPWDVEQPQGEVWDPELDEKNTLDWVEKT
;
A
#
# COMPACT_ATOMS: atom_id res chain seq x y z
N MET A 1 9.51 15.75 -23.05
CA MET A 1 9.45 14.30 -22.69
C MET A 1 8.42 14.17 -21.58
N LYS A 2 7.51 13.19 -21.66
CA LYS A 2 6.59 12.85 -20.57
C LYS A 2 6.99 11.49 -20.04
N LEU A 3 7.14 11.38 -18.72
CA LEU A 3 7.34 10.12 -18.02
C LEU A 3 6.10 9.86 -17.17
N ASN A 4 5.57 8.66 -17.25
CA ASN A 4 4.50 8.18 -16.39
C ASN A 4 5.10 7.17 -15.41
N TRP A 5 4.58 7.15 -14.18
CA TRP A 5 4.92 6.09 -13.25
C TRP A 5 4.46 4.75 -13.83
N SER A 6 5.26 3.68 -13.63
CA SER A 6 4.93 2.34 -14.10
C SER A 6 4.81 1.39 -12.93
N HIS A 7 5.94 0.97 -12.35
CA HIS A 7 5.95 -0.06 -11.30
C HIS A 7 7.12 0.12 -10.35
N THR A 8 7.07 -0.59 -9.23
CA THR A 8 8.17 -0.71 -8.27
C THR A 8 8.57 -2.17 -8.12
N VAL A 9 9.87 -2.41 -7.97
CA VAL A 9 10.41 -3.75 -7.70
C VAL A 9 11.10 -3.74 -6.34
N LEU A 10 10.72 -4.68 -5.47
CA LEU A 10 11.29 -4.86 -4.15
C LEU A 10 12.10 -6.16 -4.08
N ASN A 11 13.27 -6.10 -3.46
CA ASN A 11 13.99 -7.31 -3.09
C ASN A 11 13.41 -7.85 -1.78
N ILE A 12 13.03 -9.13 -1.78
CA ILE A 12 12.41 -9.79 -0.64
C ILE A 12 13.20 -11.00 -0.16
N LYS A 13 13.03 -11.34 1.11
CA LYS A 13 13.64 -12.49 1.78
C LYS A 13 12.67 -13.67 1.89
N ASP A 14 11.47 -13.43 2.42
CA ASP A 14 10.46 -14.46 2.69
C ASP A 14 9.30 -14.36 1.69
N LYS A 15 9.41 -15.17 0.63
CA LYS A 15 8.41 -15.23 -0.43
C LYS A 15 6.99 -15.50 0.10
N VAL A 16 6.86 -16.44 1.04
CA VAL A 16 5.55 -16.88 1.51
C VAL A 16 4.87 -15.75 2.28
N LYS A 17 5.55 -15.18 3.26
CA LYS A 17 4.98 -14.08 4.05
C LYS A 17 4.60 -12.86 3.21
N ILE A 18 5.46 -12.50 2.26
CA ILE A 18 5.20 -11.36 1.36
C ILE A 18 3.99 -11.66 0.47
N LEU A 19 3.95 -12.83 -0.18
CA LEU A 19 2.82 -13.15 -1.05
C LEU A 19 1.52 -13.25 -0.28
N ASP A 20 1.47 -13.95 0.87
CA ASP A 20 0.26 -14.03 1.69
C ASP A 20 -0.24 -12.63 2.10
N PHE A 21 0.66 -11.72 2.45
CA PHE A 21 0.29 -10.36 2.79
C PHE A 21 -0.29 -9.60 1.58
N TYR A 22 0.40 -9.58 0.46
CA TYR A 22 -0.04 -8.80 -0.70
C TYR A 22 -1.23 -9.45 -1.42
N THR A 23 -1.31 -10.79 -1.50
CA THR A 23 -2.43 -11.46 -2.19
C THR A 23 -3.62 -11.71 -1.31
N ASP A 24 -3.43 -12.32 -0.15
CA ASP A 24 -4.54 -12.76 0.71
C ASP A 24 -5.07 -11.60 1.56
N THR A 25 -4.17 -10.74 2.07
CA THR A 25 -4.61 -9.60 2.88
C THR A 25 -4.98 -8.41 2.02
N LEU A 26 -4.10 -7.92 1.17
CA LEU A 26 -4.35 -6.72 0.36
C LEU A 26 -5.15 -7.00 -0.92
N GLY A 27 -5.18 -8.23 -1.42
CA GLY A 27 -6.01 -8.63 -2.57
C GLY A 27 -5.35 -8.44 -3.93
N PHE A 28 -4.04 -8.21 -3.99
CA PHE A 28 -3.30 -8.23 -5.25
C PHE A 28 -3.39 -9.60 -5.93
N LYS A 29 -3.24 -9.63 -7.24
CA LYS A 29 -3.19 -10.86 -8.04
C LYS A 29 -1.80 -11.04 -8.61
N ILE A 30 -1.30 -12.29 -8.53
CA ILE A 30 -0.08 -12.66 -9.25
C ILE A 30 -0.43 -12.70 -10.74
N SER A 31 0.29 -11.92 -11.53
CA SER A 31 0.12 -11.87 -12.99
C SER A 31 1.11 -12.78 -13.71
N ASP A 32 2.34 -12.89 -13.18
CA ASP A 32 3.38 -13.73 -13.76
C ASP A 32 4.49 -14.03 -12.75
N SER A 33 5.32 -15.03 -13.02
CA SER A 33 6.54 -15.31 -12.26
C SER A 33 7.54 -16.15 -13.04
N GLY A 34 8.81 -16.04 -12.71
CA GLY A 34 9.85 -16.86 -13.31
C GLY A 34 11.26 -16.42 -12.93
N PRO A 35 12.29 -17.12 -13.37
CA PRO A 35 13.67 -16.72 -13.15
C PRO A 35 14.01 -15.49 -14.00
N ILE A 36 14.70 -14.50 -13.44
CA ILE A 36 15.14 -13.29 -14.16
C ILE A 36 16.10 -13.66 -15.31
N TYR A 37 16.91 -14.69 -15.10
CA TYR A 37 17.79 -15.29 -16.09
C TYR A 37 18.00 -16.76 -15.74
N LYS A 38 18.61 -17.53 -16.65
CA LYS A 38 18.87 -18.95 -16.43
C LYS A 38 19.61 -19.17 -15.11
N ASP A 39 19.02 -19.97 -14.23
CA ASP A 39 19.53 -20.27 -12.86
C ASP A 39 19.61 -19.03 -11.94
N GLY A 40 18.96 -17.93 -12.29
CA GLY A 40 18.90 -16.70 -11.50
C GLY A 40 17.77 -16.68 -10.47
N PRO A 41 17.67 -15.59 -9.70
CA PRO A 41 16.61 -15.43 -8.73
C PRO A 41 15.24 -15.37 -9.40
N GLU A 42 14.21 -15.81 -8.66
CA GLU A 42 12.83 -15.69 -9.10
C GLU A 42 12.35 -14.26 -8.96
N ILE A 43 11.59 -13.79 -9.94
CA ILE A 43 10.78 -12.57 -9.86
C ILE A 43 9.31 -12.95 -9.92
N ILE A 44 8.47 -12.28 -9.08
CA ILE A 44 7.03 -12.46 -9.03
C ILE A 44 6.38 -11.10 -9.28
N PHE A 45 5.48 -11.05 -10.24
CA PHE A 45 4.75 -9.85 -10.63
C PHE A 45 3.35 -9.87 -10.04
N ILE A 46 2.91 -8.75 -9.46
CA ILE A 46 1.57 -8.60 -8.89
C ILE A 46 0.91 -7.31 -9.33
N SER A 47 -0.42 -7.34 -9.46
CA SER A 47 -1.22 -6.15 -9.74
C SER A 47 -2.59 -6.21 -9.04
N TRP A 48 -3.10 -5.05 -8.66
CA TRP A 48 -4.51 -4.84 -8.30
C TRP A 48 -5.34 -4.49 -9.53
N ASN A 49 -4.73 -3.78 -10.47
CA ASN A 49 -5.38 -3.39 -11.71
C ASN A 49 -5.25 -4.53 -12.74
N PRO A 50 -6.37 -5.14 -13.20
CA PRO A 50 -6.31 -6.23 -14.17
C PRO A 50 -5.82 -5.81 -15.57
N ASP A 51 -5.85 -4.49 -15.87
CA ASP A 51 -5.39 -3.94 -17.14
C ASP A 51 -3.87 -3.68 -17.16
N GLU A 52 -3.22 -3.76 -16.01
CA GLU A 52 -1.77 -3.61 -15.87
C GLU A 52 -1.11 -4.96 -15.59
N HIS A 53 -0.05 -5.28 -16.35
CA HIS A 53 0.70 -6.52 -16.11
C HIS A 53 1.19 -6.57 -14.65
N HIS A 54 1.74 -5.50 -14.13
CA HIS A 54 2.12 -5.39 -12.72
C HIS A 54 2.27 -3.94 -12.26
N GLN A 55 1.93 -3.71 -11.02
CA GLN A 55 2.19 -2.48 -10.28
C GLN A 55 3.40 -2.67 -9.34
N LEU A 56 3.55 -3.89 -8.80
CA LEU A 56 4.69 -4.30 -8.01
C LEU A 56 5.32 -5.59 -8.57
N ALA A 57 6.61 -5.78 -8.28
CA ALA A 57 7.27 -7.06 -8.44
C ALA A 57 8.20 -7.33 -7.24
N PHE A 58 8.41 -8.61 -6.97
CA PHE A 58 9.28 -9.07 -5.90
C PHE A 58 10.39 -9.94 -6.47
N VAL A 59 11.63 -9.61 -6.13
CA VAL A 59 12.81 -10.41 -6.48
C VAL A 59 13.32 -11.10 -5.22
N LEU A 60 13.41 -12.42 -5.26
CA LEU A 60 14.01 -13.22 -4.19
C LEU A 60 15.50 -12.98 -4.10
N GLY A 61 16.05 -12.84 -2.90
CA GLY A 61 17.49 -12.71 -2.67
C GLY A 61 17.89 -11.64 -1.67
N ARG A 62 16.94 -11.00 -0.98
CA ARG A 62 17.27 -10.13 0.15
C ARG A 62 17.78 -10.98 1.31
N GLU A 63 19.01 -10.75 1.76
CA GLU A 63 19.62 -11.54 2.83
C GLU A 63 19.11 -11.13 4.22
N GLU A 64 18.99 -9.81 4.46
CA GLU A 64 18.55 -9.26 5.73
C GLU A 64 17.47 -8.21 5.57
N VAL A 65 16.51 -8.21 6.49
CA VAL A 65 15.53 -7.13 6.63
C VAL A 65 16.16 -6.04 7.49
N GLY A 66 16.38 -4.88 6.90
CA GLY A 66 17.04 -3.77 7.56
C GLY A 66 16.57 -2.41 7.01
N PRO A 67 17.20 -1.32 7.47
CA PRO A 67 16.87 0.02 7.00
C PRO A 67 16.91 0.15 5.47
N THR A 68 15.97 0.90 4.91
CA THR A 68 15.88 1.18 3.48
C THR A 68 15.71 2.68 3.28
N SER A 69 16.07 3.17 2.09
CA SER A 69 15.81 4.56 1.68
C SER A 69 14.35 4.78 1.25
N LEU A 70 13.60 3.70 1.03
CA LEU A 70 12.17 3.77 0.77
C LEU A 70 11.43 4.13 2.06
N ASN A 71 10.70 5.24 2.06
CA ASN A 71 9.82 5.59 3.17
C ASN A 71 8.52 4.78 3.07
N HIS A 72 7.78 4.91 1.98
CA HIS A 72 6.58 4.11 1.71
C HIS A 72 6.27 4.04 0.21
N ILE A 73 5.43 3.07 -0.15
CA ILE A 73 4.73 2.98 -1.44
C ILE A 73 3.28 3.31 -1.18
N SER A 74 2.70 4.20 -1.99
CA SER A 74 1.33 4.65 -1.81
C SER A 74 0.42 4.15 -2.92
N PHE A 75 -0.78 3.66 -2.53
CA PHE A 75 -1.86 3.27 -3.44
C PHE A 75 -3.10 4.09 -3.12
N ARG A 76 -3.77 4.55 -4.18
CA ARG A 76 -5.03 5.27 -4.07
C ARG A 76 -6.20 4.30 -4.24
N ALA A 77 -7.08 4.23 -3.25
CA ALA A 77 -8.39 3.63 -3.36
C ALA A 77 -9.39 4.65 -3.93
N GLU A 78 -10.49 4.19 -4.51
CA GLU A 78 -11.47 5.07 -5.17
C GLU A 78 -12.54 5.55 -4.20
N THR A 79 -12.85 4.76 -3.16
CA THR A 79 -13.99 5.01 -2.27
C THR A 79 -13.65 4.86 -0.79
N TYR A 80 -14.45 5.52 0.04
CA TYR A 80 -14.35 5.37 1.50
C TYR A 80 -14.58 3.91 1.96
N ASP A 81 -15.49 3.19 1.31
CA ASP A 81 -15.77 1.78 1.62
C ASP A 81 -14.56 0.89 1.35
N GLU A 82 -13.82 1.13 0.27
CA GLU A 82 -12.57 0.42 -0.02
C GLU A 82 -11.50 0.71 1.02
N LEU A 83 -11.37 1.97 1.46
CA LEU A 83 -10.45 2.33 2.54
C LEU A 83 -10.83 1.62 3.85
N LYS A 84 -12.13 1.54 4.16
CA LYS A 84 -12.63 0.79 5.33
C LYS A 84 -12.44 -0.73 5.21
N ASP A 85 -12.49 -1.27 3.99
CA ASP A 85 -12.20 -2.69 3.76
C ASP A 85 -10.72 -3.01 4.00
N ILE A 86 -9.81 -2.14 3.59
CA ILE A 86 -8.38 -2.25 3.94
C ILE A 86 -8.19 -2.28 5.46
N LYS A 87 -8.84 -1.36 6.21
CA LYS A 87 -8.80 -1.38 7.67
C LYS A 87 -9.19 -2.75 8.23
N LYS A 88 -10.34 -3.30 7.80
CA LYS A 88 -10.80 -4.62 8.27
C LYS A 88 -9.80 -5.73 7.98
N ARG A 89 -9.14 -5.68 6.82
CA ARG A 89 -8.13 -6.66 6.42
C ARG A 89 -6.88 -6.56 7.30
N LEU A 90 -6.39 -5.34 7.57
CA LEU A 90 -5.27 -5.10 8.47
C LEU A 90 -5.60 -5.55 9.91
N ASP A 91 -6.80 -5.23 10.41
CA ASP A 91 -7.28 -5.69 11.72
C ASP A 91 -7.32 -7.22 11.81
N SER A 92 -7.75 -7.91 10.75
CA SER A 92 -7.88 -9.37 10.72
C SER A 92 -6.55 -10.12 10.91
N ILE A 93 -5.44 -9.49 10.58
CA ILE A 93 -4.10 -10.03 10.73
C ILE A 93 -3.31 -9.36 11.88
N ASN A 94 -3.97 -8.51 12.69
CA ASN A 94 -3.35 -7.69 13.74
C ASN A 94 -2.15 -6.87 13.22
N CYS A 95 -2.27 -6.29 12.04
CA CYS A 95 -1.29 -5.36 11.49
C CYS A 95 -1.50 -3.97 12.08
N ASP A 96 -0.47 -3.42 12.70
CA ASP A 96 -0.50 -2.05 13.21
C ASP A 96 -0.57 -1.05 12.04
N TYR A 97 -1.38 -0.02 12.17
CA TYR A 97 -1.48 1.07 11.20
C TYR A 97 -1.70 2.42 11.88
N LEU A 98 -1.31 3.48 11.19
CA LEU A 98 -1.54 4.87 11.58
C LEU A 98 -2.60 5.48 10.67
N PRO A 99 -3.80 5.84 11.18
CA PRO A 99 -4.78 6.59 10.42
C PRO A 99 -4.39 8.07 10.41
N LEU A 100 -4.00 8.60 9.25
CA LEU A 100 -3.55 9.98 9.10
C LEU A 100 -4.39 10.71 8.06
N CYS A 101 -4.86 11.92 8.43
CA CYS A 101 -5.54 12.85 7.53
C CYS A 101 -4.56 13.94 7.13
N HIS A 102 -4.44 14.18 5.84
CA HIS A 102 -3.65 15.28 5.28
C HIS A 102 -4.51 16.46 4.84
N GLY A 103 -5.77 16.50 5.25
CA GLY A 103 -6.76 17.44 4.78
C GLY A 103 -7.27 17.08 3.37
N ASN A 104 -6.39 16.96 2.39
CA ASN A 104 -6.72 16.53 1.03
C ASN A 104 -6.76 15.01 0.82
N ALA A 105 -6.37 14.22 1.84
CA ALA A 105 -6.40 12.76 1.80
C ALA A 105 -6.64 12.16 3.19
N LEU A 106 -7.30 10.99 3.20
CA LEU A 106 -7.43 10.11 4.36
C LEU A 106 -6.64 8.85 4.10
N SER A 107 -5.67 8.53 4.96
CA SER A 107 -4.68 7.49 4.74
C SER A 107 -4.64 6.48 5.89
N PHE A 108 -4.25 5.25 5.56
CA PHE A 108 -3.68 4.28 6.49
C PHE A 108 -2.22 4.02 6.12
N TYR A 109 -1.32 4.30 7.07
CA TYR A 109 0.10 3.96 6.97
C TYR A 109 0.37 2.69 7.77
N PHE A 110 1.05 1.73 7.17
CA PHE A 110 1.41 0.46 7.79
C PHE A 110 2.69 -0.11 7.14
N ASN A 111 3.19 -1.22 7.66
CA ASN A 111 4.33 -1.89 7.08
C ASN A 111 3.95 -3.28 6.57
N ASP A 112 4.59 -3.70 5.49
CA ASP A 112 4.55 -5.09 5.06
C ASP A 112 5.39 -6.00 6.01
N PRO A 113 5.35 -7.34 5.86
CA PRO A 113 6.09 -8.25 6.73
C PRO A 113 7.61 -8.09 6.73
N GLU A 114 8.16 -7.35 5.78
CA GLU A 114 9.60 -7.05 5.68
C GLU A 114 9.92 -5.57 5.96
N ASN A 115 9.01 -4.86 6.67
CA ASN A 115 9.13 -3.47 7.06
C ASN A 115 9.23 -2.47 5.89
N ASN A 116 8.70 -2.83 4.72
CA ASN A 116 8.50 -1.82 3.69
C ASN A 116 7.27 -1.00 4.03
N GLY A 117 7.42 0.33 4.10
CA GLY A 117 6.31 1.22 4.37
C GLY A 117 5.28 1.23 3.25
N MET A 118 4.02 1.23 3.63
CA MET A 118 2.86 1.26 2.74
C MET A 118 1.92 2.38 3.17
N GLU A 119 1.27 2.99 2.20
CA GLU A 119 0.14 3.88 2.40
C GLU A 119 -1.00 3.45 1.48
N ILE A 120 -2.22 3.39 2.01
CA ILE A 120 -3.42 3.32 1.20
C ILE A 120 -4.32 4.49 1.59
N PHE A 121 -4.74 5.27 0.60
CA PHE A 121 -5.48 6.50 0.84
C PHE A 121 -6.62 6.71 -0.16
N ILE A 122 -7.54 7.59 0.22
CA ILE A 122 -8.51 8.22 -0.68
C ILE A 122 -8.33 9.73 -0.68
N ASP A 123 -8.67 10.37 -1.79
CA ASP A 123 -8.75 11.83 -1.83
C ASP A 123 -9.98 12.32 -1.04
N THR A 124 -9.86 13.49 -0.43
CA THR A 124 -10.99 14.26 0.09
C THR A 124 -11.35 15.37 -0.90
N PRO A 125 -12.51 16.02 -0.75
CA PRO A 125 -12.91 17.13 -1.64
C PRO A 125 -12.09 18.42 -1.47
N TRP A 126 -11.24 18.50 -0.46
CA TRP A 126 -10.54 19.75 -0.09
C TRP A 126 -9.11 19.78 -0.65
N ASP A 127 -8.69 20.99 -1.02
CA ASP A 127 -7.30 21.30 -1.37
C ASP A 127 -6.73 22.17 -0.26
N VAL A 128 -5.73 21.66 0.45
CA VAL A 128 -5.13 22.32 1.60
C VAL A 128 -3.61 22.39 1.47
N GLU A 129 -3.02 23.43 2.07
CA GLU A 129 -1.57 23.60 2.06
C GLU A 129 -0.87 22.45 2.80
N GLN A 130 0.19 21.91 2.23
CA GLN A 130 0.97 20.81 2.77
C GLN A 130 2.34 21.30 3.30
N PRO A 131 2.96 20.63 4.31
CA PRO A 131 2.51 19.35 4.92
C PRO A 131 1.46 19.55 6.02
N GLN A 132 0.45 18.67 6.03
CA GLN A 132 -0.50 18.52 7.14
C GLN A 132 -0.59 17.05 7.56
N GLY A 133 -0.93 16.80 8.83
CA GLY A 133 -1.11 15.45 9.35
C GLY A 133 -1.80 15.45 10.71
N GLU A 134 -3.05 15.00 10.73
CA GLU A 134 -3.83 14.81 11.95
C GLU A 134 -4.31 13.36 12.04
N VAL A 135 -4.23 12.77 13.23
CA VAL A 135 -4.75 11.41 13.43
C VAL A 135 -6.28 11.48 13.45
N TRP A 136 -6.92 10.70 12.58
CA TRP A 136 -8.38 10.63 12.51
C TRP A 136 -8.91 9.34 13.12
N ASP A 137 -10.20 9.34 13.51
CA ASP A 137 -10.86 8.16 14.06
C ASP A 137 -11.40 7.26 12.94
N PRO A 138 -10.77 6.10 12.67
CA PRO A 138 -11.17 5.20 11.61
C PRO A 138 -12.45 4.41 11.92
N GLU A 139 -13.07 4.58 13.09
CA GLU A 139 -14.37 3.97 13.42
C GLU A 139 -15.56 4.79 12.93
N LEU A 140 -15.35 6.08 12.63
CA LEU A 140 -16.41 6.93 12.08
C LEU A 140 -16.91 6.40 10.74
N ASP A 141 -18.13 6.76 10.39
CA ASP A 141 -18.66 6.62 9.03
C ASP A 141 -18.14 7.73 8.11
N GLU A 142 -18.35 7.58 6.80
CA GLU A 142 -17.86 8.55 5.80
C GLU A 142 -18.32 9.97 6.09
N LYS A 143 -19.63 10.17 6.35
CA LYS A 143 -20.18 11.49 6.61
C LYS A 143 -19.53 12.16 7.81
N ASN A 144 -19.44 11.45 8.93
CA ASN A 144 -18.87 11.99 10.17
C ASN A 144 -17.35 12.24 10.00
N THR A 145 -16.65 11.41 9.25
CA THR A 145 -15.24 11.62 8.93
C THR A 145 -15.04 12.87 8.07
N LEU A 146 -15.81 13.04 7.00
CA LEU A 146 -15.73 14.22 6.14
C LEU A 146 -16.13 15.51 6.89
N ASP A 147 -17.19 15.45 7.72
CA ASP A 147 -17.60 16.57 8.59
C ASP A 147 -16.49 16.94 9.60
N TRP A 148 -15.65 15.97 10.00
CA TRP A 148 -14.50 16.22 10.87
C TRP A 148 -13.35 16.86 10.09
N VAL A 149 -13.00 16.32 8.89
CA VAL A 149 -11.94 16.88 8.04
C VAL A 149 -12.21 18.34 7.69
N GLU A 150 -13.47 18.70 7.37
CA GLU A 150 -13.84 20.08 7.01
C GLU A 150 -13.57 21.10 8.14
N LYS A 151 -13.51 20.62 9.39
CA LYS A 151 -13.34 21.48 10.58
C LYS A 151 -11.90 21.51 11.09
N THR A 152 -11.06 20.64 10.58
CA THR A 152 -9.64 20.51 10.95
C THR A 152 -8.76 21.35 10.03
#